data_de91f1e05fccc80b361624e9cedf2cf5
#
_entry.id   de91f1e05fccc80b361624e9cedf2cf5
#
_cell.length_a   1.000
_cell.length_b   1.000
_cell.length_c   1.000
_cell.angle_alpha   90.00
_cell.angle_beta   90.00
_cell.angle_gamma   90.00
#
_symmetry.space_group_name_H-M   'P 1'
#
loop_
_entity.id
_entity.type
_entity.pdbx_description
1 polymer ?
#
loop_
_entity_poly.entity_id
_entity_poly.type
_entity_poly.pdbx_seq_one_letter_code
_entity_poly.pdbx_strand_id
1 'polypeptide(L)'
;MEAYLVETVTKIAEFLKSKGYGLSIADSFTGGLISHIFTNVHDARTFVDLSVICYSKSSKINVLGISASFLEKKGMISEETAVAMANAIRRLGNSHVGLAITGNAGPDIIEDKSAGLVYMAVSIAPNNRVLSAGDKFEGNTETIKNEASIETLRFLCRALRLCT
;
A
#
# COMPACT_ATOMS: atom_id res chain seq x y z
N MET A 1 -4.34 3.37 -19.07
CA MET A 1 -4.29 2.30 -18.05
C MET A 1 -4.43 0.98 -18.80
N GLU A 2 -3.53 0.03 -18.59
CA GLU A 2 -3.59 -1.27 -19.29
C GLU A 2 -4.88 -2.01 -18.95
N ALA A 3 -5.47 -2.72 -19.93
CA ALA A 3 -6.76 -3.40 -19.76
C ALA A 3 -6.80 -4.35 -18.56
N TYR A 4 -5.69 -5.05 -18.30
CA TYR A 4 -5.53 -5.95 -17.15
C TYR A 4 -5.58 -5.21 -15.81
N LEU A 5 -5.00 -4.01 -15.71
CA LEU A 5 -5.03 -3.21 -14.50
C LEU A 5 -6.45 -2.72 -14.18
N VAL A 6 -7.19 -2.32 -15.22
CA VAL A 6 -8.60 -1.95 -15.09
C VAL A 6 -9.42 -3.11 -14.55
N GLU A 7 -9.22 -4.32 -15.07
CA GLU A 7 -9.92 -5.52 -14.61
C GLU A 7 -9.60 -5.83 -13.13
N THR A 8 -8.32 -5.79 -12.75
CA THR A 8 -7.89 -6.04 -11.36
C THR A 8 -8.51 -5.06 -10.39
N VAL A 9 -8.45 -3.77 -10.71
CA VAL A 9 -9.01 -2.70 -9.85
C VAL A 9 -10.53 -2.80 -9.76
N THR A 10 -11.19 -3.13 -10.87
CA THR A 10 -12.64 -3.33 -10.90
C THR A 10 -13.06 -4.50 -10.00
N LYS A 11 -12.39 -5.64 -10.08
CA LYS A 11 -12.65 -6.80 -9.20
C LYS A 11 -12.52 -6.44 -7.72
N ILE A 12 -11.46 -5.71 -7.35
CA ILE A 12 -11.25 -5.25 -5.97
C ILE A 12 -12.40 -4.33 -5.54
N ALA A 13 -12.74 -3.33 -6.35
CA ALA A 13 -13.79 -2.37 -6.04
C ALA A 13 -15.18 -3.03 -5.90
N GLU A 14 -15.53 -3.95 -6.80
CA GLU A 14 -16.77 -4.71 -6.74
C GLU A 14 -16.86 -5.57 -5.48
N PHE A 15 -15.77 -6.25 -5.13
CA PHE A 15 -15.69 -7.02 -3.89
C PHE A 15 -15.90 -6.13 -2.66
N LEU A 16 -15.16 -5.03 -2.55
CA LEU A 16 -15.25 -4.11 -1.41
C LEU A 16 -16.68 -3.56 -1.29
N LYS A 17 -17.27 -3.10 -2.38
CA LYS A 17 -18.67 -2.62 -2.41
C LYS A 17 -19.65 -3.71 -2.00
N SER A 18 -19.52 -4.92 -2.54
CA SER A 18 -20.45 -6.03 -2.26
C SER A 18 -20.43 -6.48 -0.79
N LYS A 19 -19.28 -6.30 -0.11
CA LYS A 19 -19.11 -6.61 1.31
C LYS A 19 -19.39 -5.43 2.24
N GLY A 20 -19.56 -4.22 1.71
CA GLY A 20 -19.59 -3.01 2.52
C GLY A 20 -18.24 -2.75 3.21
N TYR A 21 -17.13 -3.13 2.59
CA TYR A 21 -15.80 -2.99 3.16
C TYR A 21 -15.15 -1.68 2.73
N GLY A 22 -14.60 -0.97 3.72
CA GLY A 22 -13.75 0.19 3.49
C GLY A 22 -12.28 -0.19 3.29
N LEU A 23 -11.60 0.58 2.45
CA LEU A 23 -10.16 0.51 2.18
C LEU A 23 -9.48 1.78 2.63
N SER A 24 -8.40 1.64 3.41
CA SER A 24 -7.48 2.73 3.73
C SER A 24 -6.07 2.43 3.23
N ILE A 25 -5.37 3.46 2.75
CA ILE A 25 -4.08 3.33 2.06
C ILE A 25 -3.02 4.19 2.73
N ALA A 26 -1.88 3.58 3.10
CA ALA A 26 -0.68 4.25 3.56
C ALA A 26 0.41 4.15 2.48
N ASP A 27 0.65 5.25 1.79
CA ASP A 27 1.59 5.32 0.68
C ASP A 27 2.85 6.07 1.09
N SER A 28 3.96 5.36 1.15
CA SER A 28 5.29 5.95 1.42
C SER A 28 6.22 5.90 0.20
N PHE A 29 5.71 5.47 -0.94
CA PHE A 29 6.55 5.14 -2.08
C PHE A 29 6.06 5.77 -3.39
N THR A 30 4.79 5.58 -3.76
CA THR A 30 4.28 5.96 -5.08
C THR A 30 3.88 7.43 -5.17
N GLY A 31 3.76 8.12 -4.02
CA GLY A 31 3.31 9.51 -3.96
C GLY A 31 1.82 9.69 -4.21
N GLY A 32 1.02 8.65 -3.94
CA GLY A 32 -0.42 8.67 -4.08
C GLY A 32 -0.97 8.01 -5.35
N LEU A 33 -0.12 7.40 -6.17
CA LEU A 33 -0.56 6.78 -7.43
C LEU A 33 -1.57 5.65 -7.21
N ILE A 34 -1.42 4.84 -6.16
CA ILE A 34 -2.38 3.79 -5.82
C ILE A 34 -3.76 4.41 -5.50
N SER A 35 -3.78 5.47 -4.72
CA SER A 35 -5.00 6.19 -4.37
C SER A 35 -5.65 6.83 -5.60
N HIS A 36 -4.83 7.43 -6.48
CA HIS A 36 -5.28 7.97 -7.75
C HIS A 36 -5.98 6.90 -8.60
N ILE A 37 -5.41 5.71 -8.69
CA ILE A 37 -6.01 4.60 -9.45
C ILE A 37 -7.38 4.22 -8.89
N PHE A 38 -7.50 4.05 -7.56
CA PHE A 38 -8.79 3.70 -6.95
C PHE A 38 -9.82 4.82 -7.05
N THR A 39 -9.42 6.07 -6.91
CA THR A 39 -10.37 7.21 -6.97
C THR A 39 -10.90 7.48 -8.39
N ASN A 40 -10.30 6.89 -9.42
CA ASN A 40 -10.85 6.89 -10.79
C ASN A 40 -11.95 5.83 -11.02
N VAL A 41 -12.17 4.92 -10.07
CA VAL A 41 -13.26 3.95 -10.15
C VAL A 41 -14.59 4.64 -9.82
N HIS A 42 -15.64 4.29 -10.57
CA HIS A 42 -16.98 4.80 -10.29
C HIS A 42 -17.40 4.44 -8.86
N ASP A 43 -17.95 5.42 -8.14
CA ASP A 43 -18.35 5.30 -6.73
C ASP A 43 -17.21 4.97 -5.74
N ALA A 44 -15.98 5.35 -6.05
CA ALA A 44 -14.82 5.14 -5.16
C ALA A 44 -15.07 5.61 -3.72
N ARG A 45 -15.84 6.69 -3.53
CA ARG A 45 -16.24 7.24 -2.22
C ARG A 45 -17.01 6.24 -1.33
N THR A 46 -17.52 5.15 -1.88
CA THR A 46 -18.28 4.15 -1.13
C THR A 46 -17.39 3.07 -0.51
N PHE A 47 -16.10 3.02 -0.89
CA PHE A 47 -15.17 2.03 -0.38
C PHE A 47 -13.76 2.57 -0.07
N VAL A 48 -13.37 3.74 -0.57
CA VAL A 48 -12.10 4.38 -0.19
C VAL A 48 -12.38 5.31 0.99
N ASP A 49 -11.96 4.91 2.20
CA ASP A 49 -12.20 5.67 3.42
C ASP A 49 -11.11 6.72 3.68
N LEU A 50 -9.84 6.35 3.52
CA LEU A 50 -8.71 7.19 3.85
C LEU A 50 -7.50 6.84 2.99
N SER A 51 -6.76 7.85 2.57
CA SER A 51 -5.43 7.68 2.00
C SER A 51 -4.47 8.71 2.58
N VAL A 52 -3.30 8.24 2.98
CA VAL A 52 -2.23 9.08 3.56
C VAL A 52 -0.93 8.85 2.81
N ILE A 53 -0.33 9.94 2.32
CA ILE A 53 1.05 9.92 1.82
C ILE A 53 1.97 10.17 3.01
N CYS A 54 2.57 9.10 3.55
CA CYS A 54 3.44 9.14 4.73
C CYS A 54 4.91 8.96 4.31
N TYR A 55 5.42 9.91 3.54
CA TYR A 55 6.72 9.85 2.88
C TYR A 55 7.91 9.96 3.85
N SER A 56 7.80 10.76 4.90
CA SER A 56 8.87 11.00 5.87
C SER A 56 8.76 10.10 7.11
N LYS A 57 9.87 9.99 7.87
CA LYS A 57 9.87 9.35 9.19
C LYS A 57 8.87 10.03 10.13
N SER A 58 8.82 11.37 10.12
CA SER A 58 7.91 12.15 10.96
C SER A 58 6.44 11.88 10.66
N SER A 59 6.06 11.73 9.39
CA SER A 59 4.67 11.39 9.04
C SER A 59 4.27 9.97 9.44
N LYS A 60 5.20 9.01 9.40
CA LYS A 60 4.95 7.66 9.93
C LYS A 60 4.72 7.67 11.44
N ILE A 61 5.45 8.52 12.17
CA ILE A 61 5.29 8.69 13.62
C ILE A 61 4.01 9.46 13.94
N ASN A 62 3.88 10.67 13.41
CA ASN A 62 2.86 11.61 13.85
C ASN A 62 1.46 11.30 13.30
N VAL A 63 1.37 10.69 12.12
CA VAL A 63 0.08 10.37 11.48
C VAL A 63 -0.30 8.91 11.70
N LEU A 64 0.63 7.97 11.44
CA LEU A 64 0.33 6.55 11.59
C LEU A 64 0.56 6.01 13.01
N GLY A 65 1.18 6.79 13.90
CA GLY A 65 1.44 6.36 15.27
C GLY A 65 2.49 5.26 15.40
N ILE A 66 3.35 5.08 14.41
CA ILE A 66 4.45 4.10 14.47
C ILE A 66 5.55 4.70 15.35
N SER A 67 6.02 3.96 16.36
CA SER A 67 7.00 4.52 17.29
C SER A 67 8.35 4.80 16.62
N ALA A 68 9.02 5.86 17.08
CA ALA A 68 10.35 6.21 16.59
C ALA A 68 11.36 5.06 16.80
N SER A 69 11.31 4.41 17.97
CA SER A 69 12.18 3.29 18.31
C SER A 69 11.98 2.06 17.40
N PHE A 70 10.73 1.82 16.95
CA PHE A 70 10.45 0.78 15.97
C PHE A 70 11.10 1.09 14.63
N LEU A 71 10.94 2.32 14.13
CA LEU A 71 11.54 2.75 12.85
C LEU A 71 13.08 2.79 12.90
N GLU A 72 13.68 3.13 14.05
CA GLU A 72 15.12 3.06 14.24
C GLU A 72 15.65 1.63 14.18
N LYS A 73 14.90 0.68 14.73
CA LYS A 73 15.29 -0.73 14.75
C LYS A 73 15.04 -1.45 13.41
N LYS A 74 13.92 -1.14 12.73
CA LYS A 74 13.47 -1.87 11.54
C LYS A 74 13.73 -1.14 10.23
N GLY A 75 14.02 0.16 10.29
CA GLY A 75 14.12 1.03 9.14
C GLY A 75 12.75 1.48 8.61
N MET A 76 12.76 2.49 7.76
CA MET A 76 11.55 2.95 7.06
C MET A 76 11.21 2.04 5.87
N ILE A 77 12.22 1.34 5.33
CA ILE A 77 12.13 0.45 4.17
C ILE A 77 12.34 -0.99 4.63
N SER A 78 11.28 -1.62 5.11
CA SER A 78 11.29 -3.02 5.55
C SER A 78 9.89 -3.63 5.48
N GLU A 79 9.85 -4.95 5.45
CA GLU A 79 8.60 -5.70 5.49
C GLU A 79 7.82 -5.42 6.78
N GLU A 80 8.51 -5.36 7.91
CA GLU A 80 7.92 -5.05 9.22
C GLU A 80 7.31 -3.65 9.24
N THR A 81 7.94 -2.67 8.58
CA THR A 81 7.40 -1.32 8.49
C THR A 81 6.18 -1.28 7.56
N ALA A 82 6.17 -2.01 6.45
CA ALA A 82 4.97 -2.14 5.60
C ALA A 82 3.80 -2.74 6.39
N VAL A 83 4.03 -3.80 7.18
CA VAL A 83 3.03 -4.42 8.06
C VAL A 83 2.51 -3.44 9.12
N ALA A 84 3.41 -2.72 9.78
CA ALA A 84 3.04 -1.71 10.77
C ALA A 84 2.18 -0.59 10.15
N MET A 85 2.55 -0.12 8.96
CA MET A 85 1.80 0.88 8.20
C MET A 85 0.40 0.39 7.81
N ALA A 86 0.28 -0.84 7.30
CA ALA A 86 -1.02 -1.43 6.90
C ALA A 86 -1.97 -1.57 8.09
N ASN A 87 -1.46 -2.03 9.24
CA ASN A 87 -2.23 -2.11 10.48
C ASN A 87 -2.64 -0.72 10.99
N ALA A 88 -1.73 0.24 10.96
CA ALA A 88 -1.97 1.59 11.44
C ALA A 88 -3.02 2.32 10.59
N ILE A 89 -2.89 2.29 9.26
CA ILE A 89 -3.84 2.98 8.37
C ILE A 89 -5.23 2.36 8.43
N ARG A 90 -5.33 1.03 8.56
CA ARG A 90 -6.61 0.34 8.71
C ARG A 90 -7.34 0.83 9.97
N ARG A 91 -6.63 0.96 11.10
CA ARG A 91 -7.21 1.47 12.35
C ARG A 91 -7.56 2.95 12.25
N LEU A 92 -6.67 3.75 11.68
CA LEU A 92 -6.87 5.20 11.54
C LEU A 92 -8.10 5.53 10.70
N GLY A 93 -8.30 4.82 9.59
CA GLY A 93 -9.47 4.98 8.73
C GLY A 93 -10.71 4.22 9.19
N ASN A 94 -10.62 3.47 10.30
CA ASN A 94 -11.69 2.56 10.76
C ASN A 94 -12.19 1.63 9.64
N SER A 95 -11.26 1.15 8.81
CA SER A 95 -11.55 0.39 7.60
C SER A 95 -11.44 -1.11 7.81
N HIS A 96 -12.03 -1.88 6.89
CA HIS A 96 -11.91 -3.34 6.87
C HIS A 96 -10.57 -3.80 6.27
N VAL A 97 -10.03 -3.01 5.35
CA VAL A 97 -8.77 -3.31 4.65
C VAL A 97 -7.81 -2.13 4.77
N GLY A 98 -6.59 -2.39 5.22
CA GLY A 98 -5.48 -1.45 5.20
C GLY A 98 -4.43 -1.92 4.21
N LEU A 99 -4.08 -1.11 3.23
CA LEU A 99 -3.02 -1.35 2.26
C LEU A 99 -1.85 -0.42 2.55
N ALA A 100 -0.63 -0.94 2.52
CA ALA A 100 0.56 -0.12 2.67
C ALA A 100 1.65 -0.49 1.67
N ILE A 101 2.43 0.50 1.27
CA ILE A 101 3.62 0.36 0.45
C ILE A 101 4.73 1.26 0.98
N THR A 102 5.95 0.69 1.08
CA THR A 102 7.18 1.42 1.39
C THR A 102 8.33 0.87 0.56
N GLY A 103 9.35 1.68 0.28
CA GLY A 103 10.46 1.25 -0.55
C GLY A 103 11.39 2.40 -0.91
N ASN A 104 12.36 2.09 -1.78
CA ASN A 104 13.29 3.06 -2.37
C ASN A 104 13.03 3.17 -3.89
N ALA A 105 12.47 4.28 -4.33
CA ALA A 105 12.24 4.53 -5.75
C ALA A 105 13.49 5.02 -6.52
N GLY A 106 14.62 5.14 -5.80
CA GLY A 106 15.89 5.58 -6.37
C GLY A 106 15.96 7.10 -6.64
N PRO A 107 17.05 7.56 -7.29
CA PRO A 107 18.17 6.75 -7.77
C PRO A 107 19.18 6.32 -6.68
N ASP A 108 19.20 7.01 -5.54
CA ASP A 108 20.18 6.79 -4.47
C ASP A 108 19.88 5.55 -3.62
N ILE A 109 20.90 5.08 -2.89
CA ILE A 109 20.75 4.07 -1.85
C ILE A 109 20.22 4.75 -0.59
N ILE A 110 19.15 4.23 -0.02
CA ILE A 110 18.51 4.73 1.22
C ILE A 110 18.47 3.58 2.23
N GLU A 111 19.00 3.80 3.44
CA GLU A 111 19.05 2.77 4.52
C GLU A 111 19.68 1.44 4.04
N ASP A 112 20.77 1.50 3.26
CA ASP A 112 21.43 0.35 2.62
C ASP A 112 20.52 -0.45 1.66
N LYS A 113 19.40 0.13 1.24
CA LYS A 113 18.45 -0.45 0.27
C LYS A 113 18.68 0.13 -1.12
N SER A 114 18.87 -0.75 -2.08
CA SER A 114 19.02 -0.35 -3.48
C SER A 114 17.71 0.24 -4.04
N ALA A 115 17.84 1.06 -5.08
CA ALA A 115 16.69 1.51 -5.86
C ALA A 115 15.85 0.32 -6.37
N GLY A 116 14.55 0.50 -6.38
CA GLY A 116 13.56 -0.49 -6.83
C GLY A 116 13.10 -1.48 -5.77
N LEU A 117 13.77 -1.55 -4.60
CA LEU A 117 13.33 -2.44 -3.51
C LEU A 117 12.05 -1.89 -2.86
N VAL A 118 11.02 -2.72 -2.80
CA VAL A 118 9.69 -2.35 -2.34
C VAL A 118 9.14 -3.42 -1.41
N TYR A 119 8.45 -3.00 -0.36
CA TYR A 119 7.66 -3.87 0.51
C TYR A 119 6.22 -3.38 0.54
N MET A 120 5.30 -4.32 0.45
CA MET A 120 3.86 -4.08 0.51
C MET A 120 3.20 -4.96 1.57
N ALA A 121 2.13 -4.47 2.17
CA ALA A 121 1.37 -5.23 3.15
C ALA A 121 -0.12 -4.92 3.09
N VAL A 122 -0.93 -5.91 3.42
CA VAL A 122 -2.40 -5.82 3.52
C VAL A 122 -2.83 -6.33 4.88
N SER A 123 -3.60 -5.52 5.61
CA SER A 123 -4.22 -5.89 6.87
C SER A 123 -5.73 -5.98 6.69
N ILE A 124 -6.35 -7.11 7.04
CA ILE A 124 -7.77 -7.41 6.77
C ILE A 124 -8.49 -7.77 8.07
N ALA A 125 -9.57 -7.03 8.38
CA ALA A 125 -10.54 -7.39 9.41
C ALA A 125 -11.66 -8.28 8.79
N PRO A 126 -12.41 -9.05 9.62
CA PRO A 126 -12.36 -9.11 11.08
C PRO A 126 -11.29 -10.06 11.61
N ASN A 127 -10.69 -10.91 10.78
CA ASN A 127 -9.80 -12.00 11.24
C ASN A 127 -8.37 -11.55 11.56
N ASN A 128 -8.09 -10.24 11.57
CA ASN A 128 -6.76 -9.66 11.75
C ASN A 128 -5.68 -10.33 10.88
N ARG A 129 -6.06 -10.76 9.68
CA ARG A 129 -5.14 -11.38 8.73
C ARG A 129 -4.24 -10.31 8.14
N VAL A 130 -2.93 -10.53 8.24
CA VAL A 130 -1.92 -9.66 7.64
C VAL A 130 -1.10 -10.47 6.68
N LEU A 131 -0.90 -9.93 5.47
CA LEU A 131 -0.01 -10.47 4.45
C LEU A 131 0.97 -9.38 4.05
N SER A 132 2.17 -9.80 3.71
CA SER A 132 3.23 -8.92 3.22
C SER A 132 4.02 -9.59 2.11
N ALA A 133 4.64 -8.79 1.28
CA ALA A 133 5.53 -9.22 0.21
C ALA A 133 6.59 -8.16 -0.05
N GLY A 134 7.75 -8.60 -0.49
CA GLY A 134 8.80 -7.75 -1.02
C GLY A 134 9.04 -8.04 -2.49
N ASP A 135 9.40 -7.03 -3.27
CA ASP A 135 9.75 -7.16 -4.67
C ASP A 135 10.82 -6.14 -5.07
N LYS A 136 11.43 -6.33 -6.22
CA LYS A 136 12.45 -5.42 -6.75
C LYS A 136 12.18 -5.10 -8.22
N PHE A 137 12.04 -3.83 -8.51
CA PHE A 137 11.78 -3.29 -9.85
C PHE A 137 13.01 -2.58 -10.39
N GLU A 138 13.15 -2.58 -11.72
CA GLU A 138 14.25 -1.92 -12.43
C GLU A 138 13.73 -0.76 -13.29
N GLY A 139 14.57 0.22 -13.54
CA GLY A 139 14.24 1.37 -14.38
C GLY A 139 14.48 2.71 -13.69
N ASN A 140 13.91 3.76 -14.25
CA ASN A 140 13.91 5.07 -13.61
C ASN A 140 12.83 5.14 -12.52
N THR A 141 12.87 6.21 -11.71
CA THR A 141 11.94 6.42 -10.59
C THR A 141 10.46 6.30 -11.01
N GLU A 142 10.09 6.82 -12.17
CA GLU A 142 8.71 6.77 -12.66
C GLU A 142 8.29 5.35 -13.04
N THR A 143 9.14 4.63 -13.78
CA THR A 143 8.91 3.23 -14.15
C THR A 143 8.77 2.36 -12.90
N ILE A 144 9.69 2.48 -11.95
CA ILE A 144 9.67 1.75 -10.67
C ILE A 144 8.36 2.00 -9.91
N LYS A 145 7.93 3.26 -9.79
CA LYS A 145 6.67 3.60 -9.11
C LYS A 145 5.45 3.02 -9.81
N ASN A 146 5.41 3.06 -11.13
CA ASN A 146 4.31 2.52 -11.92
C ASN A 146 4.22 1.00 -11.77
N GLU A 147 5.32 0.27 -11.97
CA GLU A 147 5.35 -1.19 -11.84
C GLU A 147 5.04 -1.66 -10.42
N ALA A 148 5.62 -1.01 -9.41
CA ALA A 148 5.32 -1.29 -8.01
C ALA A 148 3.86 -1.04 -7.65
N SER A 149 3.23 -0.01 -8.23
CA SER A 149 1.80 0.25 -8.03
C SER A 149 0.95 -0.87 -8.62
N ILE A 150 1.26 -1.32 -9.83
CA ILE A 150 0.57 -2.44 -10.49
C ILE A 150 0.71 -3.71 -9.65
N GLU A 151 1.92 -4.04 -9.19
CA GLU A 151 2.14 -5.24 -8.39
C GLU A 151 1.46 -5.15 -7.01
N THR A 152 1.43 -3.96 -6.40
CA THR A 152 0.70 -3.75 -5.15
C THR A 152 -0.81 -4.01 -5.31
N LEU A 153 -1.40 -3.62 -6.44
CA LEU A 153 -2.81 -3.89 -6.73
C LEU A 153 -3.07 -5.39 -7.00
N ARG A 154 -2.14 -6.06 -7.68
CA ARG A 154 -2.19 -7.53 -7.85
C ARG A 154 -2.07 -8.24 -6.51
N PHE A 155 -1.14 -7.79 -5.66
CA PHE A 155 -0.96 -8.34 -4.32
C PHE A 155 -2.23 -8.17 -3.48
N LEU A 156 -2.88 -7.00 -3.51
CA LEU A 156 -4.17 -6.78 -2.84
C LEU A 156 -5.25 -7.72 -3.38
N CYS A 157 -5.32 -7.91 -4.71
CA CYS A 157 -6.27 -8.82 -5.35
C CYS A 157 -6.10 -10.27 -4.84
N ARG A 158 -4.85 -10.75 -4.78
CA ARG A 158 -4.53 -12.08 -4.21
C ARG A 158 -4.83 -12.15 -2.72
N ALA A 159 -4.49 -11.11 -1.97
CA ALA A 159 -4.77 -11.03 -0.53
C ALA A 159 -6.27 -11.11 -0.23
N LEU A 160 -7.10 -10.56 -1.08
CA LEU A 160 -8.56 -10.66 -1.00
C LEU A 160 -9.12 -11.96 -1.60
N ARG A 161 -8.27 -12.82 -2.18
CA ARG A 161 -8.62 -14.09 -2.85
C ARG A 161 -9.51 -13.89 -4.08
N LEU A 162 -9.29 -12.82 -4.83
CA LEU A 162 -10.04 -12.48 -6.04
C LEU A 162 -9.30 -12.87 -7.32
N CYS A 163 -7.99 -13.08 -7.21
CA CYS A 163 -7.09 -13.46 -8.29
C CYS A 163 -6.21 -14.62 -7.81
N THR A 164 -5.79 -15.46 -8.74
CA THR A 164 -4.81 -16.53 -8.53
C THR A 164 -3.37 -15.99 -8.66
#